data_59046a1edbc6eb431ada01af4490161c
#
_entry.id   59046a1edbc6eb431ada01af4490161c
#
_cell.length_a   1.000
_cell.length_b   1.000
_cell.length_c   1.000
_cell.angle_alpha   90.00
_cell.angle_beta   90.00
_cell.angle_gamma   90.00
#
_symmetry.space_group_name_H-M   'P 1'
#
loop_
_entity.id
_entity.type
_entity.pdbx_description
1 polymer ?
#
loop_
_entity_poly.entity_id
_entity_poly.type
_entity_poly.pdbx_seq_one_letter_code
_entity_poly.pdbx_strand_id
1 'polypeptide(L)'
;MTEQTKDDCIFCKIAAGRIPSNKVYEDDEILAFHDLHPVAPVHFLIIPKRHIENLYDGDMKYQSILGKMLGMAGQLARLEGATDGFRTVINTGRVGRQEVYHLHAHVIGGPQPLGAGMNRQ
;
A
#
# COMPACT_ATOMS: atom_id res chain seq x y z
N MET A 1 -2.34 2.13 -21.95
CA MET A 1 -0.89 1.94 -22.12
C MET A 1 -0.47 0.68 -21.44
N THR A 2 0.12 -0.21 -22.19
CA THR A 2 0.47 -1.52 -21.67
C THR A 2 1.69 -1.49 -20.75
N GLU A 3 2.59 -0.50 -20.92
CA GLU A 3 3.76 -0.41 -20.07
C GLU A 3 3.42 -0.06 -18.63
N GLN A 4 2.16 0.30 -18.34
CA GLN A 4 1.74 0.68 -17.00
C GLN A 4 1.22 -0.49 -16.18
N THR A 5 1.16 -1.68 -16.77
CA THR A 5 0.74 -2.89 -16.07
C THR A 5 1.62 -4.05 -16.50
N LYS A 6 1.64 -5.09 -15.68
CA LYS A 6 2.38 -6.31 -15.99
C LYS A 6 1.48 -7.52 -15.77
N ASP A 7 1.46 -8.41 -16.74
CA ASP A 7 0.57 -9.56 -16.71
C ASP A 7 0.91 -10.55 -15.59
N ASP A 8 2.19 -10.63 -15.20
CA ASP A 8 2.61 -11.57 -14.17
C ASP A 8 2.65 -10.94 -12.78
N CYS A 9 2.21 -9.68 -12.65
CA CYS A 9 2.21 -8.99 -11.36
C CYS A 9 0.88 -9.23 -10.66
N ILE A 10 0.92 -9.81 -9.46
CA ILE A 10 -0.32 -10.10 -8.73
C ILE A 10 -1.09 -8.83 -8.38
N PHE A 11 -0.38 -7.74 -8.04
CA PHE A 11 -1.08 -6.49 -7.72
C PHE A 11 -1.66 -5.81 -8.95
N CYS A 12 -1.02 -5.95 -10.12
CA CYS A 12 -1.63 -5.49 -11.35
C CYS A 12 -2.92 -6.26 -11.65
N LYS A 13 -2.92 -7.56 -11.38
CA LYS A 13 -4.12 -8.37 -11.58
C LYS A 13 -5.23 -7.97 -10.60
N ILE A 14 -4.87 -7.69 -9.37
CA ILE A 14 -5.85 -7.22 -8.36
C ILE A 14 -6.40 -5.86 -8.78
N ALA A 15 -5.52 -4.95 -9.20
CA ALA A 15 -5.93 -3.61 -9.62
C ALA A 15 -6.85 -3.65 -10.83
N ALA A 16 -6.66 -4.63 -11.72
CA ALA A 16 -7.49 -4.80 -12.91
C ALA A 16 -8.78 -5.57 -12.63
N GLY A 17 -8.98 -6.05 -11.40
CA GLY A 17 -10.16 -6.81 -11.04
C GLY A 17 -10.12 -8.27 -11.47
N ARG A 18 -8.97 -8.76 -11.94
CA ARG A 18 -8.85 -10.15 -12.38
C ARG A 18 -8.67 -11.12 -11.22
N ILE A 19 -8.18 -10.62 -10.09
CA ILE A 19 -8.10 -11.37 -8.83
C ILE A 19 -8.93 -10.59 -7.82
N PRO A 20 -9.88 -11.22 -7.15
CA PRO A 20 -10.72 -10.51 -6.18
C PRO A 20 -9.92 -10.05 -4.97
N SER A 21 -10.37 -8.95 -4.36
CA SER A 21 -9.78 -8.41 -3.17
C SER A 21 -10.90 -7.82 -2.29
N ASN A 22 -10.62 -7.71 -1.00
CA ASN A 22 -11.54 -7.07 -0.07
C ASN A 22 -11.17 -5.59 0.00
N LYS A 23 -11.90 -4.77 -0.74
CA LYS A 23 -11.52 -3.39 -0.99
C LYS A 23 -11.87 -2.47 0.17
N VAL A 24 -10.97 -1.53 0.45
CA VAL A 24 -11.21 -0.40 1.33
C VAL A 24 -11.61 0.82 0.53
N TYR A 25 -10.96 1.05 -0.62
CA TYR A 25 -11.19 2.23 -1.44
C TYR A 25 -10.65 1.98 -2.85
N GLU A 26 -11.26 2.60 -3.83
CA GLU A 26 -10.81 2.49 -5.21
C GLU A 26 -11.19 3.73 -6.00
N ASP A 27 -10.26 4.23 -6.81
CA ASP A 27 -10.57 5.22 -7.83
C ASP A 27 -9.72 4.91 -9.08
N ASP A 28 -9.61 5.87 -9.99
CA ASP A 28 -8.90 5.64 -11.25
C ASP A 28 -7.42 5.38 -11.07
N GLU A 29 -6.83 5.85 -9.99
CA GLU A 29 -5.39 5.85 -9.82
C GLU A 29 -4.90 4.88 -8.77
N ILE A 30 -5.68 4.66 -7.70
CA ILE A 30 -5.23 3.83 -6.59
C ILE A 30 -6.31 2.84 -6.18
N LEU A 31 -5.85 1.78 -5.54
CA LEU A 31 -6.71 0.79 -4.91
C LEU A 31 -6.18 0.51 -3.52
N ALA A 32 -7.06 0.47 -2.54
CA ALA A 32 -6.71 0.05 -1.18
C ALA A 32 -7.52 -1.19 -0.84
N PHE A 33 -6.85 -2.21 -0.26
CA PHE A 33 -7.50 -3.48 0.05
C PHE A 33 -6.86 -4.11 1.28
N HIS A 34 -7.65 -4.93 1.98
CA HIS A 34 -7.18 -5.58 3.20
C HIS A 34 -6.08 -6.59 2.90
N ASP A 35 -5.06 -6.61 3.75
CA ASP A 35 -4.02 -7.62 3.67
C ASP A 35 -4.60 -8.97 4.05
N LEU A 36 -4.26 -10.02 3.29
CA LEU A 36 -4.75 -11.37 3.57
C LEU A 36 -4.15 -11.96 4.85
N HIS A 37 -3.01 -11.46 5.26
CA HIS A 37 -2.30 -11.95 6.46
C HIS A 37 -2.02 -10.76 7.38
N PRO A 38 -3.08 -10.18 7.96
CA PRO A 38 -2.91 -8.97 8.75
C PRO A 38 -2.06 -9.21 9.99
N VAL A 39 -1.23 -8.22 10.32
CA VAL A 39 -0.39 -8.27 11.50
C VAL A 39 -0.97 -7.44 12.65
N ALA A 40 -2.12 -6.81 12.42
CA ALA A 40 -2.79 -5.97 13.40
C ALA A 40 -4.28 -5.91 13.07
N PRO A 41 -5.14 -5.44 14.00
CA PRO A 41 -6.58 -5.36 13.72
C PRO A 41 -6.94 -4.53 12.49
N VAL A 42 -6.16 -3.48 12.18
CA VAL A 42 -6.29 -2.75 10.94
C VAL A 42 -5.01 -2.97 10.17
N HIS A 43 -5.12 -3.55 8.97
CA HIS A 43 -3.95 -3.74 8.10
C HIS A 43 -4.44 -3.82 6.67
N PHE A 44 -4.20 -2.76 5.91
CA PHE A 44 -4.55 -2.75 4.50
C PHE A 44 -3.39 -2.17 3.70
N LEU A 45 -3.45 -2.36 2.39
CA LEU A 45 -2.43 -1.89 1.46
C LEU A 45 -3.04 -0.82 0.58
N ILE A 46 -2.24 0.18 0.22
CA ILE A 46 -2.60 1.15 -0.81
C ILE A 46 -1.61 0.95 -1.95
N ILE A 47 -2.13 0.71 -3.15
CA ILE A 47 -1.30 0.51 -4.33
C ILE A 47 -1.71 1.47 -5.44
N PRO A 48 -0.75 1.89 -6.28
CA PRO A 48 -1.12 2.55 -7.53
C PRO A 48 -1.63 1.50 -8.51
N LYS A 49 -2.60 1.86 -9.34
CA LYS A 49 -3.11 0.91 -10.34
C LYS A 49 -2.11 0.69 -11.45
N ARG A 50 -1.34 1.70 -11.82
CA ARG A 50 -0.26 1.52 -12.76
C ARG A 50 0.88 0.77 -12.07
N HIS A 51 1.67 0.04 -12.84
CA HIS A 51 2.79 -0.69 -12.28
C HIS A 51 3.97 0.24 -12.04
N ILE A 52 4.24 0.50 -10.76
CA ILE A 52 5.44 1.18 -10.31
C ILE A 52 6.15 0.17 -9.42
N GLU A 53 7.41 -0.12 -9.70
CA GLU A 53 8.05 -1.23 -9.02
C GLU A 53 8.32 -0.93 -7.55
N ASN A 54 8.94 0.21 -7.25
CA ASN A 54 9.22 0.61 -5.87
C ASN A 54 9.63 2.09 -5.84
N LEU A 55 10.09 2.55 -4.66
CA LEU A 55 10.41 3.96 -4.48
C LEU A 55 11.65 4.41 -5.27
N TYR A 56 12.48 3.50 -5.75
CA TYR A 56 13.56 3.91 -6.64
C TYR A 56 13.01 4.48 -7.95
N ASP A 57 11.77 4.14 -8.30
CA ASP A 57 11.11 4.68 -9.48
C ASP A 57 10.34 5.97 -9.21
N GLY A 58 10.50 6.54 -8.00
CA GLY A 58 9.73 7.71 -7.59
C GLY A 58 10.27 9.01 -8.13
N ASP A 59 10.40 9.13 -9.44
CA ASP A 59 10.84 10.38 -10.06
C ASP A 59 9.66 11.36 -10.18
N MET A 60 9.91 12.49 -10.83
CA MET A 60 8.93 13.57 -10.90
C MET A 60 7.58 13.14 -11.46
N LYS A 61 7.58 12.20 -12.38
CA LYS A 61 6.32 11.83 -13.02
C LYS A 61 5.39 11.03 -12.10
N TYR A 62 5.92 10.48 -11.00
CA TYR A 62 5.09 9.70 -10.07
C TYR A 62 4.80 10.43 -8.77
N GLN A 63 5.28 11.66 -8.60
CA GLN A 63 5.08 12.37 -7.33
C GLN A 63 3.61 12.56 -6.99
N SER A 64 2.79 12.85 -7.99
CA SER A 64 1.38 13.11 -7.76
C SER A 64 0.67 11.88 -7.19
N ILE A 65 0.91 10.69 -7.78
CA ILE A 65 0.25 9.49 -7.31
C ILE A 65 0.80 9.02 -5.98
N LEU A 66 2.11 9.19 -5.75
CA LEU A 66 2.71 8.86 -4.46
C LEU A 66 2.16 9.76 -3.36
N GLY A 67 2.04 11.04 -3.63
CA GLY A 67 1.45 11.97 -2.70
C GLY A 67 0.00 11.62 -2.38
N LYS A 68 -0.76 11.20 -3.39
CA LYS A 68 -2.14 10.78 -3.19
C LYS A 68 -2.23 9.57 -2.27
N MET A 69 -1.38 8.56 -2.51
CA MET A 69 -1.36 7.37 -1.68
C MET A 69 -1.15 7.71 -0.21
N LEU A 70 -0.12 8.51 0.07
CA LEU A 70 0.19 8.88 1.45
C LEU A 70 -0.83 9.87 2.01
N GLY A 71 -1.31 10.77 1.17
CA GLY A 71 -2.29 11.76 1.60
C GLY A 71 -3.63 11.16 1.99
N MET A 72 -3.97 10.00 1.41
CA MET A 72 -5.23 9.34 1.72
C MET A 72 -5.11 8.35 2.86
N ALA A 73 -3.89 8.01 3.28
CA ALA A 73 -3.70 6.96 4.28
C ALA A 73 -4.45 7.25 5.58
N GLY A 74 -4.38 8.48 6.06
CA GLY A 74 -5.06 8.84 7.31
C GLY A 74 -6.57 8.76 7.22
N GLN A 75 -7.13 9.24 6.11
CA GLN A 75 -8.57 9.19 5.90
C GLN A 75 -9.06 7.74 5.85
N LEU A 76 -8.35 6.90 5.13
CA LEU A 76 -8.75 5.50 5.01
C LEU A 76 -8.52 4.74 6.31
N ALA A 77 -7.44 5.06 7.04
CA ALA A 77 -7.18 4.45 8.33
C ALA A 77 -8.32 4.75 9.32
N ARG A 78 -8.76 6.00 9.34
CA ARG A 78 -9.87 6.41 10.20
C ARG A 78 -11.15 5.67 9.82
N LEU A 79 -11.40 5.54 8.51
CA LEU A 79 -12.56 4.83 8.01
C LEU A 79 -12.56 3.38 8.49
N GLU A 80 -11.38 2.76 8.60
CA GLU A 80 -11.25 1.37 9.02
C GLU A 80 -11.14 1.21 10.53
N GLY A 81 -11.25 2.28 11.29
CA GLY A 81 -11.27 2.22 12.75
C GLY A 81 -9.98 2.59 13.45
N ALA A 82 -8.93 2.92 12.71
CA ALA A 82 -7.66 3.36 13.31
C ALA A 82 -7.74 4.87 13.57
N THR A 83 -8.40 5.25 14.66
CA THR A 83 -8.70 6.65 14.94
C THR A 83 -7.69 7.31 15.88
N ASP A 84 -6.75 6.55 16.43
CA ASP A 84 -5.78 7.08 17.38
C ASP A 84 -4.35 6.80 16.93
N GLY A 85 -4.14 6.84 15.62
CA GLY A 85 -2.83 6.68 15.04
C GLY A 85 -2.70 5.39 14.23
N PHE A 86 -1.70 5.39 13.38
CA PHE A 86 -1.40 4.22 12.55
C PHE A 86 0.05 4.33 12.08
N ARG A 87 0.55 3.22 11.55
CA ARG A 87 1.90 3.16 11.00
C ARG A 87 1.81 2.93 9.50
N THR A 88 2.62 3.65 8.73
CA THR A 88 2.71 3.46 7.29
C THR A 88 4.08 2.92 6.96
N VAL A 89 4.13 1.81 6.19
CA VAL A 89 5.37 1.14 5.85
C VAL A 89 5.42 0.91 4.35
N ILE A 90 6.51 1.35 3.72
CA ILE A 90 6.79 1.06 2.32
C ILE A 90 8.16 0.41 2.27
N ASN A 91 8.21 -0.84 1.83
CA ASN A 91 9.45 -1.60 1.71
C ASN A 91 9.98 -1.48 0.30
N THR A 92 11.28 -1.23 0.16
CA THR A 92 11.91 -1.04 -1.14
C THR A 92 13.08 -1.98 -1.30
N GLY A 93 13.02 -2.83 -2.33
CA GLY A 93 14.14 -3.66 -2.73
C GLY A 93 14.45 -4.80 -1.79
N ARG A 94 15.57 -5.46 -2.06
CA ARG A 94 15.98 -6.64 -1.30
C ARG A 94 16.26 -6.31 0.16
N VAL A 95 17.00 -5.24 0.40
CA VAL A 95 17.38 -4.88 1.78
C VAL A 95 16.17 -4.44 2.58
N GLY A 96 15.21 -3.77 1.93
CA GLY A 96 13.95 -3.39 2.57
C GLY A 96 12.96 -4.53 2.70
N ARG A 97 13.28 -5.72 2.17
CA ARG A 97 12.44 -6.92 2.24
C ARG A 97 11.12 -6.75 1.50
N GLN A 98 11.19 -6.11 0.33
CA GLN A 98 10.02 -5.96 -0.52
C GLN A 98 9.64 -7.33 -1.09
N GLU A 99 8.40 -7.77 -0.83
CA GLU A 99 7.97 -9.10 -1.25
C GLU A 99 7.31 -9.07 -2.62
N VAL A 100 6.49 -8.06 -2.89
CA VAL A 100 5.84 -7.91 -4.19
C VAL A 100 6.42 -6.67 -4.85
N TYR A 101 6.96 -6.84 -6.06
CA TYR A 101 7.60 -5.74 -6.79
C TYR A 101 6.57 -4.94 -7.58
N HIS A 102 5.62 -4.44 -6.86
CA HIS A 102 4.64 -3.45 -7.24
C HIS A 102 4.46 -2.58 -6.00
N LEU A 103 4.82 -1.31 -6.09
CA LEU A 103 4.85 -0.38 -4.96
C LEU A 103 3.56 -0.49 -4.15
N HIS A 104 3.71 -0.60 -2.83
CA HIS A 104 2.55 -0.63 -1.96
C HIS A 104 2.91 -0.07 -0.59
N ALA A 105 1.95 0.61 0.01
CA ALA A 105 2.08 1.14 1.35
C ALA A 105 1.20 0.32 2.29
N HIS A 106 1.82 -0.25 3.32
CA HIS A 106 1.06 -0.88 4.40
C HIS A 106 0.54 0.20 5.31
N VAL A 107 -0.73 0.10 5.71
CA VAL A 107 -1.32 0.94 6.74
C VAL A 107 -1.72 0.00 7.87
N ILE A 108 -1.11 0.18 9.04
CA ILE A 108 -1.22 -0.76 10.15
C ILE A 108 -1.67 0.01 11.38
N GLY A 109 -2.72 -0.46 12.04
CA GLY A 109 -3.25 0.20 13.21
C GLY A 109 -4.12 -0.68 14.05
N GLY A 110 -4.74 -0.10 15.04
CA GLY A 110 -5.63 -0.80 15.95
C GLY A 110 -5.90 0.04 17.18
N PRO A 111 -6.65 -0.51 18.16
CA PRO A 111 -6.99 0.26 19.35
C PRO A 111 -5.82 0.43 20.32
N GLN A 112 -4.80 -0.43 20.21
CA GLN A 112 -3.66 -0.39 21.13
C GLN A 112 -2.38 -0.02 20.38
N PRO A 113 -1.40 0.59 21.06
CA PRO A 113 -0.14 0.90 20.42
C PRO A 113 0.51 -0.34 19.82
N LEU A 114 1.06 -0.17 18.63
CA LEU A 114 1.82 -1.22 17.96
C LEU A 114 3.18 -1.39 18.64
N GLY A 115 3.81 -2.54 18.40
CA GLY A 115 5.15 -2.74 18.89
C GLY A 115 6.12 -1.74 18.27
N ALA A 116 7.29 -1.60 18.87
CA ALA A 116 8.31 -0.69 18.37
C ALA A 116 8.69 -1.07 16.94
N GLY A 117 8.71 -0.08 16.05
CA GLY A 117 9.00 -0.31 14.65
C GLY A 117 10.47 -0.41 14.32
N MET A 118 11.34 0.01 15.24
CA MET A 118 12.79 0.00 15.04
C MET A 118 13.47 -0.41 16.32
N ASN A 119 14.50 -1.23 16.17
CA ASN A 119 15.35 -1.58 17.29
C ASN A 119 16.34 -0.45 17.57
N ARG A 120 16.47 -0.07 18.82
CA ARG A 120 17.45 0.95 19.22
C ARG A 120 18.61 0.23 19.90
N GLN A 121 19.80 0.56 19.43
CA GLN A 121 21.02 -0.06 19.93
C GLN A 121 21.58 0.72 21.12
#